data_2ff8ba2f8c81d81f13b2079110c2d2ef
#
_entry.id   2ff8ba2f8c81d81f13b2079110c2d2ef
#
_cell.length_a   1.000
_cell.length_b   1.000
_cell.length_c   1.000
_cell.angle_alpha   90.00
_cell.angle_beta   90.00
_cell.angle_gamma   90.00
#
_symmetry.space_group_name_H-M   'P 1'
#
loop_
_entity.id
_entity.type
_entity.pdbx_description
1 polymer ?
#
loop_
_entity_poly.entity_id
_entity_poly.type
_entity_poly.pdbx_seq_one_letter_code
_entity_poly.pdbx_strand_id
1 'polypeptide(L)'
;MSRKSRERREKHKCSKAEDYFSNGVFEMARFGKNIVMRNNSTPEQHAAQMEYLCGEYPSKYKHIEDSLLALKEKVLRCDPYKLLMYLRSVAISTQINVFSEIDYSTEANAILRAQEYVQSIIISSEPNEEVVLSDDEEEKIFSQIITEFQDVYNELQLFYHYWAAHIQKTTEISDERLKEIVEAQYMYWVRGNRYQIFELEPLKALLPHHNEVLQSLFGVTSDEVISGLEKLRYALSQGYADSFMELGEEYQAFIDAVDAGADPEIVLENSKERATKIMGKVFGSDLINVRLVTGWDEKFIDLLSYSAGECNDFEGETEFAGWPIVSLPVTRKPFIKLDGISYAFLYYSLFDNIYRIIQKGIMQQEKSYLDT
;
A
#
# COMPACT_ATOMS: atom_id res chain seq x y z
N MET A 1 44.49 16.73 10.23
CA MET A 1 44.08 16.93 8.80
C MET A 1 43.78 18.40 8.61
N SER A 2 44.41 19.08 7.66
CA SER A 2 44.20 20.52 7.44
C SER A 2 42.83 20.78 6.80
N ARG A 3 42.22 21.95 7.10
CA ARG A 3 40.94 22.42 6.54
C ARG A 3 40.93 22.31 5.00
N LYS A 4 42.04 22.62 4.34
CA LYS A 4 42.23 22.50 2.88
C LYS A 4 42.17 21.05 2.36
N SER A 5 42.58 20.06 3.16
CA SER A 5 42.53 18.64 2.79
C SER A 5 41.09 18.11 2.88
N ARG A 6 40.30 18.65 3.80
CA ARG A 6 38.87 18.32 3.97
C ARG A 6 38.04 18.91 2.82
N GLU A 7 38.27 20.19 2.50
CA GLU A 7 37.61 20.89 1.37
C GLU A 7 37.95 20.26 0.00
N ARG A 8 39.17 19.76 -0.21
CA ARG A 8 39.54 19.04 -1.44
C ARG A 8 38.85 17.67 -1.52
N ARG A 9 38.72 16.94 -0.41
CA ARG A 9 37.99 15.66 -0.38
C ARG A 9 36.49 15.85 -0.60
N GLU A 10 35.90 16.90 -0.05
CA GLU A 10 34.50 17.25 -0.23
C GLU A 10 34.20 17.66 -1.68
N LYS A 11 35.03 18.52 -2.30
CA LYS A 11 34.92 18.85 -3.72
C LYS A 11 35.07 17.61 -4.64
N HIS A 12 35.91 16.65 -4.27
CA HIS A 12 36.12 15.45 -5.07
C HIS A 12 34.94 14.44 -4.92
N LYS A 13 34.22 14.48 -3.80
CA LYS A 13 32.98 13.69 -3.64
C LYS A 13 31.82 14.30 -4.42
N CYS A 14 31.65 15.61 -4.40
CA CYS A 14 30.62 16.30 -5.16
C CYS A 14 30.82 16.24 -6.67
N SER A 15 32.08 16.09 -7.16
CA SER A 15 32.36 15.97 -8.61
C SER A 15 31.88 14.66 -9.26
N LYS A 16 31.38 13.70 -8.47
CA LYS A 16 30.78 12.44 -8.93
C LYS A 16 29.28 12.36 -8.75
N ALA A 17 28.65 13.42 -8.20
CA ALA A 17 27.21 13.49 -8.13
C ALA A 17 26.63 13.71 -9.52
N GLU A 18 25.60 12.97 -9.87
CA GLU A 18 24.84 13.15 -11.12
C GLU A 18 24.09 14.47 -11.10
N ASP A 19 23.51 14.82 -9.93
CA ASP A 19 22.86 16.08 -9.62
C ASP A 19 23.38 16.63 -8.30
N TYR A 20 23.66 17.92 -8.28
CA TYR A 20 24.07 18.62 -7.07
C TYR A 20 23.34 19.96 -6.94
N PHE A 21 22.74 20.17 -5.78
CA PHE A 21 22.10 21.43 -5.41
C PHE A 21 22.68 21.93 -4.10
N SER A 22 22.94 23.22 -4.02
CA SER A 22 23.30 23.90 -2.77
C SER A 22 22.79 25.33 -2.76
N ASN A 23 22.17 25.72 -1.66
CA ASN A 23 21.81 27.10 -1.36
C ASN A 23 22.66 27.71 -0.22
N GLY A 24 23.77 27.05 0.12
CA GLY A 24 24.67 27.46 1.19
C GLY A 24 24.29 26.94 2.58
N VAL A 25 23.01 26.75 2.85
CA VAL A 25 22.47 26.18 4.09
C VAL A 25 22.20 24.70 3.92
N PHE A 26 21.64 24.35 2.78
CA PHE A 26 21.25 22.99 2.44
C PHE A 26 22.01 22.52 1.21
N GLU A 27 22.55 21.34 1.29
CA GLU A 27 23.23 20.65 0.18
C GLU A 27 22.56 19.33 -0.10
N MET A 28 22.27 19.04 -1.36
CA MET A 28 21.76 17.77 -1.84
C MET A 28 22.62 17.26 -2.97
N ALA A 29 23.01 16.00 -2.92
CA ALA A 29 23.78 15.35 -3.97
C ALA A 29 23.15 13.99 -4.29
N ARG A 30 22.96 13.73 -5.59
CA ARG A 30 22.47 12.43 -6.08
C ARG A 30 23.64 11.60 -6.60
N PHE A 31 23.68 10.34 -6.16
CA PHE A 31 24.65 9.33 -6.58
C PHE A 31 23.88 8.08 -7.00
N GLY A 32 23.54 7.95 -8.27
CA GLY A 32 22.64 6.92 -8.76
C GLY A 32 21.26 6.99 -8.08
N LYS A 33 20.89 5.94 -7.37
CA LYS A 33 19.62 5.88 -6.61
C LYS A 33 19.71 6.51 -5.20
N ASN A 34 20.88 6.94 -4.76
CA ASN A 34 21.08 7.50 -3.43
C ASN A 34 21.07 9.03 -3.45
N ILE A 35 20.28 9.64 -2.59
CA ILE A 35 20.28 11.08 -2.34
C ILE A 35 20.94 11.30 -0.97
N VAL A 36 21.99 12.09 -0.96
CA VAL A 36 22.69 12.52 0.25
C VAL A 36 22.33 13.97 0.51
N MET A 37 21.77 14.24 1.68
CA MET A 37 21.40 15.58 2.12
C MET A 37 22.28 16.03 3.29
N ARG A 38 22.66 17.29 3.29
CA ARG A 38 23.44 17.91 4.35
C ARG A 38 22.83 19.26 4.70
N ASN A 39 22.58 19.46 5.97
CA ASN A 39 22.17 20.76 6.52
C ASN A 39 23.40 21.41 7.17
N ASN A 40 23.78 22.59 6.69
CA ASN A 40 24.90 23.38 7.19
C ASN A 40 24.41 24.64 7.94
N SER A 41 23.13 24.69 8.37
CA SER A 41 22.57 25.83 9.07
C SER A 41 23.30 26.13 10.38
N THR A 42 23.42 27.38 10.71
CA THR A 42 23.85 27.82 12.06
C THR A 42 22.74 27.53 13.07
N PRO A 43 23.05 27.50 14.40
CA PRO A 43 22.01 27.35 15.41
C PRO A 43 20.88 28.39 15.29
N GLU A 44 21.21 29.65 14.94
CA GLU A 44 20.23 30.72 14.75
C GLU A 44 19.35 30.49 13.52
N GLN A 45 19.94 30.05 12.42
CA GLN A 45 19.19 29.67 11.20
C GLN A 45 18.28 28.46 11.45
N HIS A 46 18.78 27.48 12.21
CA HIS A 46 17.98 26.33 12.59
C HIS A 46 16.78 26.73 13.47
N ALA A 47 17.00 27.59 14.48
CA ALA A 47 15.92 28.09 15.31
C ALA A 47 14.86 28.88 14.52
N ALA A 48 15.27 29.74 13.59
CA ALA A 48 14.36 30.47 12.72
C ALA A 48 13.57 29.54 11.79
N GLN A 49 14.21 28.48 11.25
CA GLN A 49 13.55 27.47 10.45
C GLN A 49 12.50 26.70 11.26
N MET A 50 12.84 26.29 12.49
CA MET A 50 11.92 25.61 13.39
C MET A 50 10.71 26.49 13.76
N GLU A 51 10.94 27.77 13.98
CA GLU A 51 9.86 28.72 14.27
C GLU A 51 8.91 28.88 13.08
N TYR A 52 9.46 29.02 11.87
CA TYR A 52 8.67 29.06 10.63
C TYR A 52 7.83 27.79 10.44
N LEU A 53 8.45 26.61 10.55
CA LEU A 53 7.74 25.33 10.39
C LEU A 53 6.60 25.18 11.42
N CYS A 54 6.86 25.54 12.69
CA CYS A 54 5.84 25.54 13.73
C CYS A 54 4.69 26.52 13.45
N GLY A 55 5.00 27.68 12.89
CA GLY A 55 4.00 28.70 12.55
C GLY A 55 3.08 28.27 11.41
N GLU A 56 3.62 27.59 10.42
CA GLU A 56 2.87 27.09 9.26
C GLU A 56 2.09 25.78 9.53
N TYR A 57 2.45 25.03 10.57
CA TYR A 57 1.85 23.73 10.88
C TYR A 57 0.32 23.72 10.89
N PRO A 58 -0.39 24.63 11.60
CA PRO A 58 -1.85 24.60 11.67
C PRO A 58 -2.53 24.73 10.29
N SER A 59 -1.97 25.61 9.45
CA SER A 59 -2.47 25.83 8.08
C SER A 59 -2.27 24.58 7.20
N LYS A 60 -1.09 23.98 7.28
CA LYS A 60 -0.76 22.76 6.53
C LYS A 60 -1.57 21.56 7.01
N TYR A 61 -1.73 21.41 8.32
CA TYR A 61 -2.56 20.35 8.90
C TYR A 61 -4.00 20.44 8.39
N LYS A 62 -4.61 21.64 8.50
CA LYS A 62 -5.99 21.85 8.06
C LYS A 62 -6.18 21.57 6.58
N HIS A 63 -5.26 22.03 5.74
CA HIS A 63 -5.34 21.79 4.28
C HIS A 63 -5.35 20.30 3.94
N ILE A 64 -4.45 19.52 4.56
CA ILE A 64 -4.39 18.08 4.32
C ILE A 64 -5.61 17.36 4.91
N GLU A 65 -6.06 17.76 6.11
CA GLU A 65 -7.27 17.23 6.71
C GLU A 65 -8.49 17.45 5.80
N ASP A 66 -8.71 18.67 5.31
CA ASP A 66 -9.81 19.01 4.40
C ASP A 66 -9.73 18.17 3.09
N SER A 67 -8.52 17.97 2.55
CA SER A 67 -8.28 17.16 1.34
C SER A 67 -8.59 15.68 1.57
N LEU A 68 -8.20 15.12 2.71
CA LEU A 68 -8.48 13.72 3.06
C LEU A 68 -9.96 13.48 3.34
N LEU A 69 -10.66 14.43 3.97
CA LEU A 69 -12.11 14.35 4.16
C LEU A 69 -12.86 14.37 2.83
N ALA A 70 -12.48 15.25 1.90
CA ALA A 70 -13.06 15.28 0.57
C ALA A 70 -12.81 13.97 -0.22
N LEU A 71 -11.62 13.39 -0.06
CA LEU A 71 -11.29 12.09 -0.64
C LEU A 71 -12.16 10.96 -0.04
N LYS A 72 -12.31 10.94 1.29
CA LYS A 72 -13.16 9.98 2.00
C LYS A 72 -14.60 10.01 1.49
N GLU A 73 -15.19 11.21 1.33
CA GLU A 73 -16.55 11.37 0.80
C GLU A 73 -16.70 10.79 -0.61
N LYS A 74 -15.69 10.94 -1.47
CA LYS A 74 -15.69 10.36 -2.82
C LYS A 74 -15.60 8.84 -2.78
N VAL A 75 -14.69 8.29 -1.96
CA VAL A 75 -14.53 6.84 -1.79
C VAL A 75 -15.84 6.18 -1.36
N LEU A 76 -16.53 6.76 -0.38
CA LEU A 76 -17.76 6.19 0.18
C LEU A 76 -18.98 6.28 -0.76
N ARG A 77 -18.86 6.99 -1.88
CA ARG A 77 -19.91 7.06 -2.92
C ARG A 77 -19.75 5.98 -3.99
N CYS A 78 -18.61 5.31 -4.04
CA CYS A 78 -18.27 4.32 -5.05
C CYS A 78 -18.61 2.90 -4.59
N ASP A 79 -18.85 2.00 -5.55
CA ASP A 79 -18.85 0.58 -5.27
C ASP A 79 -17.47 0.15 -4.74
N PRO A 80 -17.37 -0.41 -3.52
CA PRO A 80 -16.10 -0.72 -2.89
C PRO A 80 -15.28 -1.76 -3.69
N TYR A 81 -15.95 -2.77 -4.24
CA TYR A 81 -15.29 -3.82 -5.02
C TYR A 81 -14.71 -3.29 -6.32
N LYS A 82 -15.51 -2.54 -7.09
CA LYS A 82 -15.05 -1.93 -8.35
C LYS A 82 -13.90 -0.97 -8.13
N LEU A 83 -13.99 -0.11 -7.12
CA LEU A 83 -12.95 0.85 -6.78
C LEU A 83 -11.62 0.16 -6.41
N LEU A 84 -11.66 -0.84 -5.52
CA LEU A 84 -10.46 -1.58 -5.12
C LEU A 84 -9.86 -2.39 -6.27
N MET A 85 -10.68 -2.95 -7.15
CA MET A 85 -10.22 -3.62 -8.38
C MET A 85 -9.56 -2.64 -9.34
N TYR A 86 -10.13 -1.44 -9.51
CA TYR A 86 -9.53 -0.41 -10.35
C TYR A 86 -8.16 0.01 -9.81
N LEU A 87 -8.07 0.35 -8.53
CA LEU A 87 -6.81 0.71 -7.88
C LEU A 87 -5.76 -0.39 -7.98
N ARG A 88 -6.17 -1.65 -7.79
CA ARG A 88 -5.29 -2.81 -7.97
C ARG A 88 -4.78 -2.89 -9.41
N SER A 89 -5.64 -2.72 -10.39
CA SER A 89 -5.27 -2.78 -11.81
C SER A 89 -4.26 -1.67 -12.16
N VAL A 90 -4.47 -0.46 -11.67
CA VAL A 90 -3.54 0.67 -11.84
C VAL A 90 -2.20 0.37 -11.15
N ALA A 91 -2.21 -0.14 -9.92
CA ALA A 91 -1.00 -0.49 -9.18
C ALA A 91 -0.18 -1.57 -9.90
N ILE A 92 -0.83 -2.60 -10.43
CA ILE A 92 -0.17 -3.67 -11.20
C ILE A 92 0.35 -3.14 -12.53
N SER A 93 -0.44 -2.36 -13.29
CA SER A 93 -0.03 -1.82 -14.58
C SER A 93 1.19 -0.89 -14.47
N THR A 94 1.24 -0.08 -13.42
CA THR A 94 2.39 0.79 -13.12
C THR A 94 3.67 -0.02 -12.91
N GLN A 95 3.56 -1.24 -12.41
CA GLN A 95 4.71 -2.09 -12.12
C GLN A 95 5.07 -3.04 -13.25
N ILE A 96 4.10 -3.51 -14.03
CA ILE A 96 4.36 -4.36 -15.21
C ILE A 96 5.11 -3.57 -16.29
N ASN A 97 4.87 -2.28 -16.43
CA ASN A 97 5.62 -1.42 -17.35
C ASN A 97 7.11 -1.29 -17.02
N VAL A 98 7.55 -1.84 -15.88
CA VAL A 98 8.92 -1.81 -15.37
C VAL A 98 9.53 -3.21 -15.31
N PHE A 99 9.40 -4.00 -16.38
CA PHE A 99 10.03 -5.33 -16.46
C PHE A 99 11.56 -5.34 -16.38
N SER A 100 12.21 -4.19 -16.35
CA SER A 100 13.66 -4.11 -16.23
C SER A 100 14.18 -3.56 -14.91
N GLU A 101 13.41 -2.73 -14.20
CA GLU A 101 13.80 -2.17 -12.89
C GLU A 101 12.54 -1.83 -12.06
N ILE A 102 12.56 -2.15 -10.77
CA ILE A 102 11.48 -1.75 -9.85
C ILE A 102 11.42 -0.22 -9.84
N ASP A 103 10.29 0.34 -10.27
CA ASP A 103 10.08 1.78 -10.21
C ASP A 103 9.78 2.19 -8.76
N TYR A 104 10.74 2.89 -8.16
CA TYR A 104 10.59 3.51 -6.85
C TYR A 104 10.20 4.98 -6.96
N SER A 105 9.60 5.38 -8.09
CA SER A 105 9.12 6.76 -8.25
C SER A 105 8.11 7.12 -7.15
N THR A 106 8.04 8.40 -6.84
CA THR A 106 7.04 8.92 -5.89
C THR A 106 5.62 8.60 -6.35
N GLU A 107 5.39 8.61 -7.66
CA GLU A 107 4.10 8.31 -8.28
C GLU A 107 3.67 6.85 -8.06
N ALA A 108 4.55 5.88 -8.32
CA ALA A 108 4.27 4.46 -8.06
C ALA A 108 4.00 4.20 -6.57
N ASN A 109 4.77 4.83 -5.69
CA ASN A 109 4.54 4.75 -4.25
C ASN A 109 3.20 5.35 -3.84
N ALA A 110 2.81 6.49 -4.42
CA ALA A 110 1.53 7.13 -4.14
C ALA A 110 0.34 6.23 -4.53
N ILE A 111 0.42 5.55 -5.67
CA ILE A 111 -0.64 4.61 -6.12
C ILE A 111 -0.81 3.44 -5.13
N LEU A 112 0.29 2.86 -4.67
CA LEU A 112 0.24 1.76 -3.70
C LEU A 112 -0.32 2.22 -2.35
N ARG A 113 0.06 3.42 -1.92
CA ARG A 113 -0.49 4.03 -0.70
C ARG A 113 -1.96 4.40 -0.85
N ALA A 114 -2.38 4.86 -2.03
CA ALA A 114 -3.79 5.12 -2.31
C ALA A 114 -4.61 3.85 -2.12
N GLN A 115 -4.13 2.71 -2.60
CA GLN A 115 -4.81 1.43 -2.44
C GLN A 115 -4.97 1.04 -0.95
N GLU A 116 -3.90 1.14 -0.15
CA GLU A 116 -3.95 0.87 1.29
C GLU A 116 -4.90 1.84 2.01
N TYR A 117 -4.84 3.12 1.65
CA TYR A 117 -5.64 4.17 2.26
C TYR A 117 -7.13 4.02 1.95
N VAL A 118 -7.47 3.82 0.68
CA VAL A 118 -8.86 3.62 0.24
C VAL A 118 -9.46 2.36 0.88
N GLN A 119 -8.74 1.24 0.92
CA GLN A 119 -9.21 0.05 1.62
C GLN A 119 -9.42 0.32 3.11
N SER A 120 -8.57 1.12 3.75
CA SER A 120 -8.71 1.52 5.15
C SER A 120 -9.94 2.40 5.39
N ILE A 121 -10.27 3.31 4.46
CA ILE A 121 -11.51 4.10 4.52
C ILE A 121 -12.74 3.18 4.50
N ILE A 122 -12.78 2.22 3.57
CA ILE A 122 -13.92 1.29 3.42
C ILE A 122 -14.05 0.40 4.67
N ILE A 123 -12.94 -0.07 5.23
CA ILE A 123 -12.93 -0.84 6.48
C ILE A 123 -13.48 -0.02 7.66
N SER A 124 -13.24 1.29 7.67
CA SER A 124 -13.56 2.16 8.80
C SER A 124 -14.90 2.92 8.66
N SER A 125 -15.54 2.83 7.52
CA SER A 125 -16.77 3.56 7.24
C SER A 125 -17.71 2.72 6.38
N GLU A 126 -18.99 2.77 6.65
CA GLU A 126 -19.99 2.13 5.82
C GLU A 126 -20.14 2.91 4.51
N PRO A 127 -20.20 2.21 3.34
CA PRO A 127 -20.51 2.83 2.08
C PRO A 127 -21.84 3.58 2.12
N ASN A 128 -21.96 4.65 1.35
CA ASN A 128 -23.21 5.39 1.25
C ASN A 128 -24.14 4.71 0.23
N GLU A 129 -25.04 3.85 0.72
CA GLU A 129 -25.97 3.07 -0.10
C GLU A 129 -27.01 3.93 -0.86
N GLU A 130 -27.19 5.20 -0.48
CA GLU A 130 -28.16 6.09 -1.14
C GLU A 130 -27.68 6.63 -2.50
N VAL A 131 -26.39 6.49 -2.79
CA VAL A 131 -25.80 7.04 -4.03
C VAL A 131 -25.59 5.94 -5.05
N VAL A 132 -26.47 5.90 -6.06
CA VAL A 132 -26.29 5.03 -7.23
C VAL A 132 -25.64 5.87 -8.34
N LEU A 133 -24.38 5.57 -8.62
CA LEU A 133 -23.64 6.19 -9.75
C LEU A 133 -23.77 5.31 -10.99
N SER A 134 -23.71 5.92 -12.16
CA SER A 134 -23.51 5.18 -13.41
C SER A 134 -22.06 4.71 -13.53
N ASP A 135 -21.79 3.66 -14.32
CA ASP A 135 -20.42 3.16 -14.54
C ASP A 135 -19.46 4.26 -15.04
N ASP A 136 -19.92 5.14 -15.92
CA ASP A 136 -19.12 6.26 -16.44
C ASP A 136 -18.79 7.30 -15.36
N GLU A 137 -19.70 7.54 -14.41
CA GLU A 137 -19.48 8.45 -13.29
C GLU A 137 -18.51 7.83 -12.27
N GLU A 138 -18.65 6.53 -11.99
CA GLU A 138 -17.72 5.81 -11.12
C GLU A 138 -16.29 5.84 -11.67
N GLU A 139 -16.07 5.49 -12.93
CA GLU A 139 -14.74 5.48 -13.55
C GLU A 139 -14.07 6.86 -13.48
N LYS A 140 -14.86 7.93 -13.69
CA LYS A 140 -14.37 9.30 -13.55
C LYS A 140 -13.93 9.64 -12.12
N ILE A 141 -14.72 9.20 -11.13
CA ILE A 141 -14.40 9.39 -9.72
C ILE A 141 -13.17 8.56 -9.34
N PHE A 142 -13.02 7.34 -9.82
CA PHE A 142 -11.84 6.50 -9.56
C PHE A 142 -10.54 7.18 -10.00
N SER A 143 -10.53 7.76 -11.21
CA SER A 143 -9.38 8.51 -11.71
C SER A 143 -9.09 9.76 -10.87
N GLN A 144 -10.14 10.46 -10.41
CA GLN A 144 -9.99 11.61 -9.52
C GLN A 144 -9.40 11.22 -8.16
N ILE A 145 -9.86 10.11 -7.55
CA ILE A 145 -9.35 9.60 -6.29
C ILE A 145 -7.84 9.38 -6.36
N ILE A 146 -7.34 8.76 -7.45
CA ILE A 146 -5.89 8.54 -7.62
C ILE A 146 -5.14 9.87 -7.69
N THR A 147 -5.60 10.78 -8.54
CA THR A 147 -4.93 12.08 -8.75
C THR A 147 -4.89 12.90 -7.45
N GLU A 148 -6.00 13.01 -6.77
CA GLU A 148 -6.10 13.75 -5.52
C GLU A 148 -5.28 13.12 -4.40
N PHE A 149 -5.25 11.79 -4.34
CA PHE A 149 -4.38 11.11 -3.37
C PHE A 149 -2.90 11.32 -3.68
N GLN A 150 -2.50 11.33 -4.97
CA GLN A 150 -1.12 11.65 -5.35
C GLN A 150 -0.72 13.05 -4.89
N ASP A 151 -1.59 14.04 -5.04
CA ASP A 151 -1.35 15.40 -4.60
C ASP A 151 -1.20 15.46 -3.07
N VAL A 152 -2.13 14.86 -2.33
CA VAL A 152 -2.06 14.76 -0.87
C VAL A 152 -0.80 14.01 -0.42
N TYR A 153 -0.44 12.91 -1.08
CA TYR A 153 0.75 12.14 -0.76
C TYR A 153 2.03 12.95 -0.93
N ASN A 154 2.13 13.76 -1.98
CA ASN A 154 3.26 14.66 -2.22
C ASN A 154 3.34 15.73 -1.13
N GLU A 155 2.21 16.30 -0.72
CA GLU A 155 2.17 17.27 0.37
C GLU A 155 2.52 16.66 1.72
N LEU A 156 2.08 15.43 1.98
CA LEU A 156 2.42 14.68 3.18
C LEU A 156 3.92 14.52 3.36
N GLN A 157 4.70 14.34 2.28
CA GLN A 157 6.15 14.23 2.36
C GLN A 157 6.80 15.47 3.01
N LEU A 158 6.27 16.65 2.70
CA LEU A 158 6.74 17.90 3.29
C LEU A 158 6.13 18.14 4.68
N PHE A 159 4.91 17.71 4.88
CA PHE A 159 4.17 17.94 6.11
C PHE A 159 4.86 17.36 7.35
N TYR A 160 5.57 16.26 7.23
CA TYR A 160 6.31 15.67 8.36
C TYR A 160 7.34 16.60 8.97
N HIS A 161 7.92 17.50 8.18
CA HIS A 161 8.85 18.50 8.70
C HIS A 161 8.13 19.53 9.56
N TYR A 162 6.92 19.94 9.17
CA TYR A 162 6.08 20.85 9.95
C TYR A 162 5.61 20.19 11.26
N TRP A 163 5.15 18.96 11.17
CA TRP A 163 4.71 18.19 12.32
C TRP A 163 5.83 17.90 13.29
N ALA A 164 6.99 17.45 12.85
CA ALA A 164 8.14 17.18 13.68
C ALA A 164 8.60 18.47 14.43
N ALA A 165 8.61 19.62 13.74
CA ALA A 165 8.93 20.91 14.35
C ALA A 165 7.91 21.30 15.41
N HIS A 166 6.62 21.14 15.12
CA HIS A 166 5.52 21.43 16.04
C HIS A 166 5.62 20.59 17.32
N ILE A 167 5.81 19.29 17.20
CA ILE A 167 5.93 18.38 18.35
C ILE A 167 7.16 18.70 19.19
N GLN A 168 8.32 18.94 18.57
CA GLN A 168 9.53 19.32 19.31
C GLN A 168 9.36 20.60 20.14
N LYS A 169 8.50 21.52 19.69
CA LYS A 169 8.27 22.79 20.40
C LYS A 169 7.17 22.69 21.46
N THR A 170 6.16 21.85 21.26
CA THR A 170 4.93 21.84 22.07
C THR A 170 4.87 20.72 23.10
N THR A 171 5.69 19.69 22.96
CA THR A 171 5.61 18.49 23.80
C THR A 171 7.00 18.11 24.32
N GLU A 172 7.10 17.74 25.61
CA GLU A 172 8.28 16.98 26.07
C GLU A 172 8.29 15.66 25.27
N ILE A 173 9.36 15.48 24.50
CA ILE A 173 9.47 14.32 23.60
C ILE A 173 9.65 13.08 24.46
N SER A 174 8.59 12.30 24.61
CA SER A 174 8.70 10.94 25.14
C SER A 174 9.38 10.05 24.09
N ASP A 175 10.02 8.95 24.54
CA ASP A 175 10.62 7.93 23.65
C ASP A 175 9.58 7.36 22.66
N GLU A 176 8.30 7.27 23.07
CA GLU A 176 7.19 6.83 22.23
C GLU A 176 6.91 7.83 21.10
N ARG A 177 6.89 9.11 21.40
CA ARG A 177 6.69 10.16 20.39
C ARG A 177 7.86 10.25 19.40
N LEU A 178 9.09 10.07 19.89
CA LEU A 178 10.27 10.00 19.01
C LEU A 178 10.16 8.79 18.06
N LYS A 179 9.68 7.66 18.57
CA LYS A 179 9.43 6.48 17.77
C LYS A 179 8.38 6.73 16.69
N GLU A 180 7.26 7.38 17.00
CA GLU A 180 6.22 7.75 16.04
C GLU A 180 6.78 8.65 14.91
N ILE A 181 7.60 9.66 15.24
CA ILE A 181 8.25 10.53 14.26
C ILE A 181 9.17 9.72 13.33
N VAL A 182 9.97 8.82 13.89
CA VAL A 182 10.87 7.96 13.12
C VAL A 182 10.08 6.98 12.25
N GLU A 183 9.05 6.36 12.79
CA GLU A 183 8.16 5.45 12.05
C GLU A 183 7.46 6.18 10.91
N ALA A 184 6.96 7.40 11.15
CA ALA A 184 6.34 8.22 10.11
C ALA A 184 7.30 8.49 8.94
N GLN A 185 8.58 8.78 9.19
CA GLN A 185 9.58 8.97 8.14
C GLN A 185 9.86 7.70 7.32
N TYR A 186 9.81 6.53 7.94
CA TYR A 186 10.01 5.26 7.23
C TYR A 186 8.78 4.82 6.42
N MET A 187 7.61 5.35 6.69
CA MET A 187 6.37 4.96 6.03
C MET A 187 6.18 5.50 4.61
N TYR A 188 7.09 6.32 4.12
CA TYR A 188 7.15 6.71 2.70
C TYR A 188 7.50 5.55 1.78
N TRP A 189 8.20 4.53 2.30
CA TRP A 189 8.67 3.43 1.49
C TRP A 189 7.57 2.39 1.40
N VAL A 190 7.34 1.90 0.20
CA VAL A 190 6.40 0.81 -0.04
C VAL A 190 6.82 -0.39 0.80
N ARG A 191 5.95 -0.78 1.70
CA ARG A 191 6.08 -2.02 2.43
C ARG A 191 5.86 -3.18 1.45
N GLY A 192 6.47 -4.31 1.71
CA GLY A 192 6.09 -5.58 1.10
C GLY A 192 6.95 -6.05 -0.03
N ASN A 193 7.18 -5.30 -1.10
CA ASN A 193 7.90 -5.84 -2.25
C ASN A 193 9.34 -6.25 -1.91
N ARG A 194 9.99 -5.50 -1.03
CA ARG A 194 11.33 -5.81 -0.53
C ARG A 194 11.33 -6.91 0.53
N TYR A 195 10.23 -7.04 1.28
CA TYR A 195 10.14 -7.88 2.46
C TYR A 195 9.46 -9.22 2.21
N GLN A 196 8.64 -9.37 1.17
CA GLN A 196 7.88 -10.60 0.91
C GLN A 196 8.75 -11.86 0.89
N ILE A 197 9.94 -11.79 0.29
CA ILE A 197 10.85 -12.93 0.25
C ILE A 197 11.47 -13.17 1.63
N PHE A 198 11.77 -12.10 2.36
CA PHE A 198 12.41 -12.20 3.68
C PHE A 198 11.43 -12.54 4.79
N GLU A 199 10.17 -12.17 4.68
CA GLU A 199 9.16 -12.46 5.71
C GLU A 199 8.62 -13.88 5.62
N LEU A 200 8.61 -14.48 4.45
CA LEU A 200 8.21 -15.86 4.28
C LEU A 200 9.15 -16.84 5.01
N GLU A 201 10.46 -16.58 5.03
CA GLU A 201 11.42 -17.44 5.70
C GLU A 201 11.25 -17.44 7.24
N PRO A 202 11.12 -16.31 7.94
CA PRO A 202 10.72 -16.29 9.34
C PRO A 202 9.39 -16.99 9.61
N LEU A 203 8.38 -16.82 8.75
CA LEU A 203 7.11 -17.52 8.90
C LEU A 203 7.29 -19.05 8.84
N LYS A 204 8.05 -19.56 7.88
CA LYS A 204 8.40 -20.99 7.77
C LYS A 204 9.11 -21.53 9.02
N ALA A 205 9.90 -20.68 9.68
CA ALA A 205 10.62 -21.07 10.90
C ALA A 205 9.73 -21.00 12.15
N LEU A 206 8.83 -20.03 12.24
CA LEU A 206 8.09 -19.73 13.48
C LEU A 206 6.72 -20.41 13.54
N LEU A 207 5.96 -20.46 12.43
CA LEU A 207 4.60 -21.00 12.44
C LEU A 207 4.50 -22.49 12.85
N PRO A 208 5.43 -23.38 12.52
CA PRO A 208 5.36 -24.78 12.94
C PRO A 208 5.28 -24.97 14.46
N HIS A 209 5.82 -24.03 15.24
CA HIS A 209 5.73 -24.07 16.71
C HIS A 209 4.29 -23.84 17.23
N HIS A 210 3.42 -23.29 16.42
CA HIS A 210 2.03 -22.99 16.75
C HIS A 210 1.04 -23.95 16.05
N ASN A 211 1.51 -25.01 15.40
CA ASN A 211 0.70 -25.86 14.52
C ASN A 211 -0.55 -26.43 15.19
N GLU A 212 -0.43 -26.98 16.40
CA GLU A 212 -1.55 -27.59 17.14
C GLU A 212 -2.62 -26.55 17.49
N VAL A 213 -2.20 -25.37 17.91
CA VAL A 213 -3.08 -24.27 18.29
C VAL A 213 -3.76 -23.68 17.06
N LEU A 214 -3.02 -23.50 15.95
CA LEU A 214 -3.58 -23.05 14.68
C LEU A 214 -4.69 -23.98 14.19
N GLN A 215 -4.45 -25.29 14.25
CA GLN A 215 -5.42 -26.27 13.84
C GLN A 215 -6.65 -26.31 14.76
N SER A 216 -6.43 -26.22 16.07
CA SER A 216 -7.51 -26.23 17.08
C SER A 216 -8.40 -24.98 16.99
N LEU A 217 -7.81 -23.79 16.88
CA LEU A 217 -8.54 -22.51 16.93
C LEU A 217 -9.10 -22.11 15.56
N PHE A 218 -8.28 -22.28 14.52
CA PHE A 218 -8.54 -21.69 13.19
C PHE A 218 -8.69 -22.71 12.08
N GLY A 219 -8.60 -24.02 12.37
CA GLY A 219 -8.83 -25.08 11.39
C GLY A 219 -7.77 -25.17 10.28
N VAL A 220 -6.59 -24.59 10.48
CA VAL A 220 -5.49 -24.59 9.51
C VAL A 220 -4.18 -25.05 10.16
N THR A 221 -3.35 -25.72 9.38
CA THR A 221 -1.97 -26.07 9.77
C THR A 221 -1.00 -24.97 9.36
N SER A 222 0.19 -24.95 9.93
CA SER A 222 1.27 -24.04 9.54
C SER A 222 1.64 -24.15 8.06
N ASP A 223 1.65 -25.38 7.53
CA ASP A 223 1.96 -25.63 6.12
C ASP A 223 0.86 -25.12 5.18
N GLU A 224 -0.41 -25.24 5.58
CA GLU A 224 -1.53 -24.68 4.82
C GLU A 224 -1.48 -23.14 4.83
N VAL A 225 -1.11 -22.51 5.95
CA VAL A 225 -0.93 -21.07 6.02
C VAL A 225 0.17 -20.61 5.06
N ILE A 226 1.35 -21.24 5.11
CA ILE A 226 2.49 -20.89 4.25
C ILE A 226 2.14 -21.13 2.77
N SER A 227 1.61 -22.30 2.44
CA SER A 227 1.20 -22.63 1.07
C SER A 227 0.12 -21.69 0.55
N GLY A 228 -0.85 -21.31 1.38
CA GLY A 228 -1.90 -20.36 1.02
C GLY A 228 -1.37 -18.97 0.73
N LEU A 229 -0.40 -18.47 1.53
CA LEU A 229 0.27 -17.19 1.27
C LEU A 229 1.07 -17.23 -0.04
N GLU A 230 1.77 -18.30 -0.33
CA GLU A 230 2.48 -18.48 -1.61
C GLU A 230 1.51 -18.51 -2.80
N LYS A 231 0.36 -19.18 -2.67
CA LYS A 231 -0.70 -19.20 -3.69
C LYS A 231 -1.30 -17.80 -3.90
N LEU A 232 -1.60 -17.06 -2.83
CA LEU A 232 -2.09 -15.67 -2.95
C LEU A 232 -1.07 -14.77 -3.63
N ARG A 233 0.19 -14.87 -3.23
CA ARG A 233 1.27 -14.12 -3.88
C ARG A 233 1.32 -14.41 -5.38
N TYR A 234 1.28 -15.70 -5.74
CA TYR A 234 1.27 -16.10 -7.15
C TYR A 234 0.03 -15.58 -7.89
N ALA A 235 -1.17 -15.77 -7.32
CA ALA A 235 -2.41 -15.34 -7.94
C ALA A 235 -2.47 -13.83 -8.18
N LEU A 236 -2.03 -13.03 -7.17
CA LEU A 236 -2.05 -11.58 -7.23
C LEU A 236 -1.01 -10.98 -8.19
N SER A 237 0.10 -11.67 -8.46
CA SER A 237 1.17 -11.20 -9.34
C SER A 237 1.23 -11.97 -10.64
N GLN A 238 1.74 -13.19 -10.61
CA GLN A 238 2.00 -14.00 -11.78
C GLN A 238 0.70 -14.49 -12.44
N GLY A 239 -0.29 -14.91 -11.63
CA GLY A 239 -1.59 -15.36 -12.17
C GLY A 239 -2.33 -14.25 -12.91
N TYR A 240 -2.20 -13.00 -12.45
CA TYR A 240 -2.70 -11.84 -13.19
C TYR A 240 -1.93 -11.64 -14.51
N ALA A 241 -0.60 -11.70 -14.47
CA ALA A 241 0.24 -11.53 -15.66
C ALA A 241 -0.02 -12.64 -16.69
N ASP A 242 -0.13 -13.90 -16.24
CA ASP A 242 -0.43 -15.04 -17.10
C ASP A 242 -1.81 -14.89 -17.77
N SER A 243 -2.84 -14.49 -17.01
CA SER A 243 -4.18 -14.27 -17.56
C SER A 243 -4.22 -13.09 -18.55
N PHE A 244 -3.43 -12.04 -18.30
CA PHE A 244 -3.30 -10.93 -19.22
C PHE A 244 -2.57 -11.31 -20.51
N MET A 245 -1.57 -12.19 -20.42
CA MET A 245 -0.90 -12.77 -21.61
C MET A 245 -1.85 -13.66 -22.42
N GLU A 246 -2.62 -14.54 -21.74
CA GLU A 246 -3.67 -15.34 -22.40
C GLU A 246 -4.65 -14.44 -23.18
N LEU A 247 -5.04 -13.29 -22.62
CA LEU A 247 -5.92 -12.33 -23.31
C LEU A 247 -5.24 -11.72 -24.54
N GLY A 248 -3.95 -11.41 -24.46
CA GLY A 248 -3.16 -10.92 -25.58
C GLY A 248 -3.05 -11.96 -26.71
N GLU A 249 -2.88 -13.23 -26.37
CA GLU A 249 -2.83 -14.33 -27.33
C GLU A 249 -4.18 -14.53 -28.04
N GLU A 250 -5.32 -14.45 -27.32
CA GLU A 250 -6.65 -14.50 -27.93
C GLU A 250 -6.90 -13.31 -28.86
N TYR A 251 -6.45 -12.10 -28.46
CA TYR A 251 -6.52 -10.91 -29.31
C TYR A 251 -5.67 -11.05 -30.57
N GLN A 252 -4.45 -11.56 -30.49
CA GLN A 252 -3.60 -11.81 -31.64
C GLN A 252 -4.20 -12.86 -32.58
N ALA A 253 -4.74 -13.95 -32.02
CA ALA A 253 -5.45 -14.97 -32.80
C ALA A 253 -6.66 -14.42 -33.55
N PHE A 254 -7.38 -13.47 -32.96
CA PHE A 254 -8.45 -12.73 -33.62
C PHE A 254 -7.93 -11.93 -34.83
N ILE A 255 -6.87 -11.15 -34.63
CA ILE A 255 -6.25 -10.35 -35.71
C ILE A 255 -5.77 -11.25 -36.86
N ASP A 256 -5.04 -12.32 -36.54
CA ASP A 256 -4.50 -13.26 -37.53
C ASP A 256 -5.62 -13.93 -38.37
N ALA A 257 -6.75 -14.26 -37.76
CA ALA A 257 -7.89 -14.84 -38.45
C ALA A 257 -8.56 -13.84 -39.40
N VAL A 258 -8.71 -12.59 -38.99
CA VAL A 258 -9.27 -11.50 -39.81
C VAL A 258 -8.35 -11.19 -40.98
N ASP A 259 -7.05 -11.12 -40.75
CA ASP A 259 -6.04 -10.90 -41.81
C ASP A 259 -5.98 -12.05 -42.81
N ALA A 260 -6.32 -13.29 -42.38
CA ALA A 260 -6.49 -14.46 -43.25
C ALA A 260 -7.80 -14.44 -44.03
N GLY A 261 -8.66 -13.45 -43.89
CA GLY A 261 -9.90 -13.25 -44.61
C GLY A 261 -11.14 -13.85 -43.95
N ALA A 262 -11.06 -14.21 -42.66
CA ALA A 262 -12.24 -14.62 -41.92
C ALA A 262 -13.16 -13.44 -41.61
N ASP A 263 -14.46 -13.68 -41.50
CA ASP A 263 -15.42 -12.65 -41.11
C ASP A 263 -15.19 -12.27 -39.63
N PRO A 264 -14.92 -10.98 -39.34
CA PRO A 264 -14.65 -10.51 -37.98
C PRO A 264 -15.77 -10.82 -36.98
N GLU A 265 -17.03 -10.74 -37.40
CA GLU A 265 -18.18 -11.00 -36.52
C GLU A 265 -18.23 -12.50 -36.11
N ILE A 266 -17.95 -13.38 -37.04
CA ILE A 266 -17.91 -14.85 -36.79
C ILE A 266 -16.72 -15.18 -35.88
N VAL A 267 -15.55 -14.61 -36.13
CA VAL A 267 -14.36 -14.84 -35.28
C VAL A 267 -14.59 -14.31 -33.87
N LEU A 268 -15.17 -13.13 -33.72
CA LEU A 268 -15.50 -12.54 -32.41
C LEU A 268 -16.47 -13.42 -31.63
N GLU A 269 -17.55 -13.89 -32.24
CA GLU A 269 -18.54 -14.74 -31.57
C GLU A 269 -17.92 -16.08 -31.12
N ASN A 270 -17.04 -16.67 -31.94
CA ASN A 270 -16.34 -17.92 -31.61
C ASN A 270 -15.31 -17.76 -30.48
N SER A 271 -14.71 -16.58 -30.33
CA SER A 271 -13.73 -16.29 -29.26
C SER A 271 -14.37 -15.77 -27.97
N LYS A 272 -15.61 -15.29 -28.03
CA LYS A 272 -16.30 -14.59 -26.95
C LYS A 272 -16.33 -15.35 -25.62
N GLU A 273 -16.66 -16.63 -25.64
CA GLU A 273 -16.71 -17.45 -24.41
C GLU A 273 -15.31 -17.58 -23.77
N ARG A 274 -14.27 -17.79 -24.57
CA ARG A 274 -12.89 -17.90 -24.07
C ARG A 274 -12.40 -16.55 -23.55
N ALA A 275 -12.59 -15.49 -24.32
CA ALA A 275 -12.22 -14.15 -23.90
C ALA A 275 -12.94 -13.74 -22.61
N THR A 276 -14.24 -13.99 -22.49
CA THR A 276 -15.00 -13.73 -21.26
C THR A 276 -14.44 -14.50 -20.07
N LYS A 277 -14.05 -15.77 -20.25
CA LYS A 277 -13.45 -16.58 -19.19
C LYS A 277 -12.08 -16.04 -18.75
N ILE A 278 -11.25 -15.63 -19.71
CA ILE A 278 -9.94 -15.01 -19.43
C ILE A 278 -10.12 -13.64 -18.74
N MET A 279 -11.04 -12.82 -19.23
CA MET A 279 -11.41 -11.56 -18.59
C MET A 279 -11.92 -11.77 -17.17
N GLY A 280 -12.69 -12.82 -16.92
CA GLY A 280 -13.12 -13.22 -15.58
C GLY A 280 -11.94 -13.54 -14.65
N LYS A 281 -10.87 -14.14 -15.15
CA LYS A 281 -9.64 -14.36 -14.37
C LYS A 281 -8.90 -13.03 -14.09
N VAL A 282 -8.76 -12.17 -15.11
CA VAL A 282 -8.02 -10.90 -15.01
C VAL A 282 -8.73 -9.89 -14.11
N PHE A 283 -10.04 -9.71 -14.33
CA PHE A 283 -10.84 -8.68 -13.66
C PHE A 283 -11.91 -9.26 -12.71
N GLY A 284 -11.99 -10.59 -12.59
CA GLY A 284 -12.91 -11.26 -11.68
C GLY A 284 -12.32 -11.52 -10.30
N SER A 285 -13.14 -12.13 -9.46
CA SER A 285 -12.78 -12.45 -8.08
C SER A 285 -11.84 -13.65 -7.91
N ASP A 286 -11.60 -14.44 -8.96
CA ASP A 286 -10.91 -15.74 -8.85
C ASP A 286 -9.47 -15.62 -8.35
N LEU A 287 -8.76 -14.54 -8.72
CA LEU A 287 -7.37 -14.30 -8.32
C LEU A 287 -7.23 -13.61 -6.96
N ILE A 288 -8.29 -12.98 -6.46
CA ILE A 288 -8.27 -12.20 -5.23
C ILE A 288 -9.17 -12.77 -4.14
N ASN A 289 -10.05 -13.71 -4.45
CA ASN A 289 -10.87 -14.40 -3.47
C ASN A 289 -9.98 -15.31 -2.61
N VAL A 290 -9.82 -14.92 -1.35
CA VAL A 290 -8.90 -15.60 -0.43
C VAL A 290 -9.22 -17.08 -0.30
N ARG A 291 -10.50 -17.43 -0.14
CA ARG A 291 -10.93 -18.82 0.05
C ARG A 291 -10.71 -19.67 -1.20
N LEU A 292 -11.04 -19.15 -2.38
CA LEU A 292 -10.84 -19.87 -3.65
C LEU A 292 -9.35 -20.14 -3.91
N VAL A 293 -8.49 -19.18 -3.63
CA VAL A 293 -7.05 -19.28 -3.89
C VAL A 293 -6.36 -20.17 -2.87
N THR A 294 -6.67 -20.01 -1.58
CA THR A 294 -5.93 -20.67 -0.49
C THR A 294 -6.53 -22.00 -0.06
N GLY A 295 -7.85 -22.11 -0.07
CA GLY A 295 -8.59 -23.20 0.54
C GLY A 295 -8.64 -23.14 2.08
N TRP A 296 -8.25 -22.02 2.70
CA TRP A 296 -8.27 -21.88 4.15
C TRP A 296 -9.66 -21.99 4.76
N ASP A 297 -9.70 -22.43 6.03
CA ASP A 297 -10.91 -22.37 6.85
C ASP A 297 -11.39 -20.93 7.06
N GLU A 298 -12.70 -20.73 7.10
CA GLU A 298 -13.31 -19.41 7.23
C GLU A 298 -12.89 -18.71 8.53
N LYS A 299 -12.68 -19.43 9.62
CA LYS A 299 -12.21 -18.86 10.89
C LYS A 299 -10.84 -18.22 10.77
N PHE A 300 -9.96 -18.83 9.95
CA PHE A 300 -8.64 -18.27 9.71
C PHE A 300 -8.71 -17.05 8.79
N ILE A 301 -9.57 -17.11 7.77
CA ILE A 301 -9.81 -15.98 6.87
C ILE A 301 -10.38 -14.78 7.65
N ASP A 302 -11.33 -15.00 8.56
CA ASP A 302 -11.92 -13.95 9.41
C ASP A 302 -10.91 -13.33 10.35
N LEU A 303 -9.95 -14.11 10.85
CA LEU A 303 -8.83 -13.57 11.64
C LEU A 303 -8.04 -12.50 10.86
N LEU A 304 -7.91 -12.68 9.55
CA LEU A 304 -7.12 -11.82 8.65
C LEU A 304 -7.96 -10.79 7.88
N SER A 305 -9.28 -10.77 8.07
CA SER A 305 -10.22 -9.92 7.33
C SER A 305 -10.92 -8.91 8.22
N TYR A 306 -11.16 -7.73 7.71
CA TYR A 306 -12.14 -6.78 8.21
C TYR A 306 -13.34 -6.71 7.26
N SER A 307 -14.54 -6.57 7.80
CA SER A 307 -15.71 -6.18 7.02
C SER A 307 -15.70 -4.66 6.76
N ALA A 308 -16.43 -4.22 5.74
CA ALA A 308 -16.68 -2.79 5.55
C ALA A 308 -17.34 -2.21 6.80
N GLY A 309 -16.90 -1.04 7.25
CA GLY A 309 -17.41 -0.36 8.45
C GLY A 309 -17.07 -1.00 9.80
N GLU A 310 -16.29 -2.10 9.85
CA GLU A 310 -16.01 -2.81 11.11
C GLU A 310 -15.04 -2.06 12.04
N CYS A 311 -14.14 -1.24 11.51
CA CYS A 311 -13.04 -0.65 12.24
C CYS A 311 -13.21 0.86 12.44
N ASN A 312 -13.56 1.30 13.64
CA ASN A 312 -13.72 2.73 13.94
C ASN A 312 -12.42 3.47 14.28
N ASP A 313 -11.31 2.75 14.41
CA ASP A 313 -10.01 3.33 14.85
C ASP A 313 -9.37 4.27 13.83
N PHE A 314 -9.89 4.31 12.58
CA PHE A 314 -9.42 5.23 11.55
C PHE A 314 -9.84 6.68 11.81
N GLU A 315 -10.88 6.87 12.58
CA GLU A 315 -11.39 8.17 13.06
C GLU A 315 -10.87 8.53 14.45
N GLY A 316 -9.75 7.90 14.86
CA GLY A 316 -9.23 7.97 16.21
C GLY A 316 -9.02 9.38 16.74
N GLU A 317 -9.00 9.50 18.07
CA GLU A 317 -8.90 10.76 18.84
C GLU A 317 -7.51 11.41 18.80
N THR A 318 -6.59 10.97 17.93
CA THR A 318 -5.22 11.50 17.87
C THR A 318 -5.08 12.56 16.80
N GLU A 319 -4.10 13.46 16.93
CA GLU A 319 -3.71 14.47 15.92
C GLU A 319 -3.48 13.90 14.52
N PHE A 320 -3.36 12.57 14.38
CA PHE A 320 -3.16 11.85 13.15
C PHE A 320 -4.31 10.89 12.82
N ALA A 321 -5.46 11.11 13.44
CA ALA A 321 -6.66 10.37 13.11
C ALA A 321 -6.93 10.46 11.60
N GLY A 322 -7.06 9.30 10.95
CA GLY A 322 -7.29 9.25 9.52
C GLY A 322 -6.07 9.50 8.64
N TRP A 323 -4.90 9.69 9.21
CA TRP A 323 -3.68 9.87 8.42
C TRP A 323 -3.15 8.54 7.88
N PRO A 324 -2.77 8.47 6.59
CA PRO A 324 -2.46 7.21 5.90
C PRO A 324 -1.18 6.54 6.37
N ILE A 325 -0.60 6.92 7.50
CA ILE A 325 0.81 6.67 7.65
C ILE A 325 1.17 5.87 8.89
N VAL A 326 0.52 6.11 10.03
CA VAL A 326 1.03 5.53 11.28
C VAL A 326 0.35 4.21 11.63
N SER A 327 -0.93 4.04 11.37
CA SER A 327 -1.65 2.83 11.76
C SER A 327 -2.90 2.58 10.92
N LEU A 328 -2.71 2.28 9.65
CA LEU A 328 -3.84 1.92 8.79
C LEU A 328 -4.47 0.59 9.26
N PRO A 329 -5.81 0.44 9.25
CA PRO A 329 -6.49 -0.82 9.53
C PRO A 329 -5.95 -2.01 8.73
N VAL A 330 -5.60 -1.80 7.46
CA VAL A 330 -5.01 -2.83 6.58
C VAL A 330 -3.70 -3.41 7.09
N THR A 331 -2.96 -2.71 7.95
CA THR A 331 -1.73 -3.25 8.57
C THR A 331 -2.01 -4.21 9.71
N ARG A 332 -3.25 -4.23 10.22
CA ARG A 332 -3.71 -5.12 11.28
C ARG A 332 -4.41 -6.35 10.73
N LYS A 333 -5.15 -6.21 9.61
CA LYS A 333 -5.75 -7.31 8.86
C LYS A 333 -5.72 -6.95 7.37
N PRO A 334 -5.00 -7.70 6.53
CA PRO A 334 -4.75 -7.32 5.14
C PRO A 334 -5.95 -7.52 4.20
N PHE A 335 -6.92 -8.35 4.58
CA PHE A 335 -8.06 -8.68 3.73
C PHE A 335 -9.29 -7.85 4.10
N ILE A 336 -10.15 -7.67 3.10
CA ILE A 336 -11.44 -7.02 3.27
C ILE A 336 -12.57 -7.98 2.89
N LYS A 337 -13.60 -8.04 3.72
CA LYS A 337 -14.83 -8.81 3.46
C LYS A 337 -15.90 -7.89 2.88
N LEU A 338 -16.29 -8.16 1.64
CA LEU A 338 -17.36 -7.50 0.91
C LEU A 338 -18.40 -8.56 0.54
N ASP A 339 -19.67 -8.32 0.81
CA ASP A 339 -20.76 -9.24 0.54
C ASP A 339 -20.53 -10.68 1.06
N GLY A 340 -19.90 -10.79 2.22
CA GLY A 340 -19.56 -12.07 2.85
C GLY A 340 -18.36 -12.80 2.25
N ILE A 341 -17.68 -12.24 1.27
CA ILE A 341 -16.49 -12.81 0.63
C ILE A 341 -15.26 -12.01 0.99
N SER A 342 -14.19 -12.68 1.46
CA SER A 342 -12.92 -12.04 1.78
C SER A 342 -12.01 -11.96 0.56
N TYR A 343 -11.53 -10.77 0.27
CA TYR A 343 -10.68 -10.43 -0.87
C TYR A 343 -9.31 -9.92 -0.44
N ALA A 344 -8.29 -10.27 -1.22
CA ALA A 344 -6.92 -9.80 -1.08
C ALA A 344 -6.58 -8.84 -2.23
N PHE A 345 -6.71 -7.54 -2.01
CA PHE A 345 -6.36 -6.52 -3.01
C PHE A 345 -4.90 -6.07 -2.91
N LEU A 346 -4.32 -6.14 -1.71
CA LEU A 346 -3.02 -5.57 -1.39
C LEU A 346 -1.90 -6.58 -1.57
N TYR A 347 -1.26 -6.57 -2.75
CA TYR A 347 -0.14 -7.48 -3.04
C TYR A 347 1.10 -7.19 -2.20
N TYR A 348 1.44 -5.91 -2.04
CA TYR A 348 2.71 -5.50 -1.43
C TYR A 348 2.76 -5.62 0.08
N SER A 349 1.64 -5.47 0.74
CA SER A 349 1.48 -5.61 2.19
C SER A 349 0.93 -6.97 2.62
N LEU A 350 0.84 -7.93 1.69
CA LEU A 350 0.23 -9.24 1.94
C LEU A 350 0.87 -9.97 3.13
N PHE A 351 2.19 -9.88 3.28
CA PHE A 351 2.92 -10.56 4.36
C PHE A 351 3.16 -9.67 5.59
N ASP A 352 2.86 -8.37 5.48
CA ASP A 352 3.07 -7.45 6.57
C ASP A 352 2.27 -7.89 7.80
N ASN A 353 2.97 -8.08 8.90
CA ASN A 353 2.37 -8.40 10.20
C ASN A 353 1.58 -9.72 10.30
N ILE A 354 1.56 -10.60 9.29
CA ILE A 354 0.82 -11.87 9.36
C ILE A 354 1.13 -12.66 10.64
N TYR A 355 2.40 -12.82 10.97
CA TYR A 355 2.79 -13.51 12.19
C TYR A 355 2.24 -12.83 13.47
N ARG A 356 2.30 -11.50 13.53
CA ARG A 356 1.73 -10.73 14.65
C ARG A 356 0.22 -10.89 14.77
N ILE A 357 -0.48 -10.91 13.63
CA ILE A 357 -1.94 -11.08 13.61
C ILE A 357 -2.30 -12.45 14.17
N ILE A 358 -1.60 -13.50 13.72
CA ILE A 358 -1.78 -14.86 14.21
C ILE A 358 -1.51 -14.94 15.71
N GLN A 359 -0.37 -14.42 16.18
CA GLN A 359 -0.05 -14.39 17.61
C GLN A 359 -1.15 -13.69 18.43
N LYS A 360 -1.58 -12.49 18.00
CA LYS A 360 -2.65 -11.77 18.68
C LYS A 360 -3.97 -12.56 18.71
N GLY A 361 -4.31 -13.24 17.60
CA GLY A 361 -5.48 -14.09 17.53
C GLY A 361 -5.43 -15.26 18.50
N ILE A 362 -4.28 -15.94 18.59
CA ILE A 362 -4.05 -17.01 19.58
C ILE A 362 -4.18 -16.45 21.00
N MET A 363 -3.51 -15.34 21.31
CA MET A 363 -3.54 -14.70 22.63
C MET A 363 -4.95 -14.27 23.08
N GLN A 364 -5.79 -13.84 22.15
CA GLN A 364 -7.15 -13.43 22.45
C GLN A 364 -8.05 -14.61 22.84
N GLN A 365 -7.81 -15.79 22.26
CA GLN A 365 -8.62 -16.98 22.47
C GLN A 365 -8.05 -17.90 23.57
N GLU A 366 -6.73 -17.96 23.72
CA GLU A 366 -6.05 -18.75 24.76
C GLU A 366 -5.10 -17.89 25.58
N LYS A 367 -5.64 -17.28 26.65
CA LYS A 367 -4.80 -16.45 27.56
C LYS A 367 -3.68 -17.23 28.25
N SER A 368 -3.81 -18.55 28.39
CA SER A 368 -2.80 -19.43 29.01
C SER A 368 -1.64 -19.78 28.09
N TYR A 369 -1.73 -19.52 26.81
CA TYR A 369 -0.71 -19.94 25.82
C TYR A 369 0.63 -19.18 25.95
N LEU A 370 0.60 -18.02 26.61
CA LEU A 370 1.81 -17.20 26.82
C LEU A 370 2.59 -17.57 28.07
N ASP A 371 2.01 -18.36 28.96
CA ASP A 371 2.64 -18.74 30.22
C ASP A 371 3.51 -20.01 30.08
N THR A 372 3.63 -20.55 28.86
CA THR A 372 4.50 -21.67 28.47
C THR A 372 5.62 -21.23 27.55
#